data_27f1fd10b7a970b4799b62c105896110
#
_entry.id   27f1fd10b7a970b4799b62c105896110
#
_cell.length_a   1.000
_cell.length_b   1.000
_cell.length_c   1.000
_cell.angle_alpha   90.00
_cell.angle_beta   90.00
_cell.angle_gamma   90.00
#
_symmetry.space_group_name_H-M   'P 1'
#
loop_
_entity.id
_entity.type
_entity.pdbx_description
1 polymer ?
#
loop_
_entity_poly.entity_id
_entity_poly.type
_entity_poly.pdbx_seq_one_letter_code
_entity_poly.pdbx_strand_id
1 'polypeptide(L)'
;MSDVKASSLHELADLIVAVGRHLRPPSDPSFEPCTPIEISVMRFINHNPGTSARAASEATFLPTSNFSRVLRGLEKRGLVDRVVDDRSARSVCLYPTEKARQNLQYLRDHWDRTLQGIVDDPATIDAVNATLRRIEEELTARRRGTDNQGSPSD
;
A
#
# COMPACT_ATOMS: atom_id res chain seq x y z
N MET A 1 -24.62 -12.03 23.79
CA MET A 1 -23.20 -12.18 23.41
C MET A 1 -22.87 -11.63 22.02
N SER A 2 -23.84 -11.58 21.10
CA SER A 2 -23.60 -11.05 19.73
C SER A 2 -23.35 -9.53 19.66
N ASP A 3 -23.98 -8.75 20.50
CA ASP A 3 -23.91 -7.28 20.48
C ASP A 3 -22.56 -6.71 20.91
N VAL A 4 -21.89 -7.34 21.87
CA VAL A 4 -20.56 -6.91 22.34
C VAL A 4 -19.49 -7.12 21.26
N LYS A 5 -19.62 -8.20 20.47
CA LYS A 5 -18.68 -8.52 19.38
C LYS A 5 -18.85 -7.59 18.17
N ALA A 6 -20.09 -7.21 17.86
CA ALA A 6 -20.38 -6.25 16.79
C ALA A 6 -19.90 -4.84 17.17
N SER A 7 -20.10 -4.42 18.42
CA SER A 7 -19.61 -3.14 18.94
C SER A 7 -18.07 -3.03 18.89
N SER A 8 -17.36 -4.07 19.31
CA SER A 8 -15.89 -4.04 19.29
C SER A 8 -15.28 -4.04 17.88
N LEU A 9 -15.93 -4.62 16.87
CA LEU A 9 -15.48 -4.57 15.49
C LEU A 9 -15.67 -3.17 14.87
N HIS A 10 -16.78 -2.54 15.22
CA HIS A 10 -17.05 -1.16 14.80
C HIS A 10 -16.02 -0.19 15.40
N GLU A 11 -15.76 -0.30 16.70
CA GLU A 11 -14.74 0.50 17.39
C GLU A 11 -13.35 0.30 16.78
N LEU A 12 -12.97 -0.95 16.46
CA LEU A 12 -11.72 -1.24 15.78
C LEU A 12 -11.61 -0.50 14.44
N ALA A 13 -12.67 -0.51 13.63
CA ALA A 13 -12.69 0.20 12.35
C ALA A 13 -12.54 1.71 12.52
N ASP A 14 -13.27 2.30 13.48
CA ASP A 14 -13.19 3.73 13.81
C ASP A 14 -11.80 4.14 14.27
N LEU A 15 -11.15 3.32 15.12
CA LEU A 15 -9.79 3.58 15.60
C LEU A 15 -8.75 3.50 14.48
N ILE A 16 -8.86 2.52 13.57
CA ILE A 16 -7.98 2.45 12.39
C ILE A 16 -8.05 3.72 11.55
N VAL A 17 -9.26 4.21 11.29
CA VAL A 17 -9.47 5.46 10.54
C VAL A 17 -8.93 6.68 11.31
N ALA A 18 -9.18 6.75 12.61
CA ALA A 18 -8.73 7.86 13.45
C ALA A 18 -7.19 7.92 13.53
N VAL A 19 -6.53 6.80 13.82
CA VAL A 19 -5.06 6.69 13.88
C VAL A 19 -4.44 7.05 12.54
N GLY A 20 -4.99 6.56 11.43
CA GLY A 20 -4.49 6.84 10.09
C GLY A 20 -4.46 8.34 9.74
N ARG A 21 -5.34 9.16 10.32
CA ARG A 21 -5.33 10.63 10.14
C ARG A 21 -4.15 11.31 10.83
N HIS A 22 -3.60 10.70 11.88
CA HIS A 22 -2.45 11.23 12.64
C HIS A 22 -1.11 10.77 12.08
N LEU A 23 -1.08 9.66 11.37
CA LEU A 23 0.12 9.13 10.71
C LEU A 23 0.39 9.88 9.39
N ARG A 24 0.61 11.18 9.48
CA ARG A 24 0.90 12.02 8.31
C ARG A 24 2.36 11.84 7.87
N PRO A 25 2.64 11.97 6.56
CA PRO A 25 4.01 12.01 6.08
C PRO A 25 4.75 13.24 6.65
N PRO A 26 6.06 13.17 6.78
CA PRO A 26 6.88 14.28 7.25
C PRO A 26 6.77 15.50 6.31
N SER A 27 6.81 16.69 6.91
CA SER A 27 6.87 17.97 6.17
C SER A 27 8.33 18.40 5.97
N ASP A 28 9.13 17.54 5.35
CA ASP A 28 10.55 17.77 5.11
C ASP A 28 10.81 17.86 3.61
N PRO A 29 11.60 18.85 3.12
CA PRO A 29 11.90 18.99 1.70
C PRO A 29 12.64 17.80 1.06
N SER A 30 13.34 17.00 1.87
CA SER A 30 14.02 15.78 1.40
C SER A 30 13.08 14.59 1.23
N PHE A 31 11.86 14.69 1.76
CA PHE A 31 10.82 13.67 1.60
C PHE A 31 9.95 13.95 0.38
N GLU A 32 9.82 12.96 -0.50
CA GLU A 32 8.92 13.05 -1.66
C GLU A 32 7.51 12.59 -1.25
N PRO A 33 6.54 13.50 -1.07
CA PRO A 33 5.20 13.14 -0.63
C PRO A 33 4.45 12.34 -1.69
N CYS A 34 3.75 11.31 -1.25
CA CYS A 34 2.89 10.48 -2.09
C CYS A 34 1.44 10.55 -1.62
N THR A 35 0.51 10.56 -2.55
CA THR A 35 -0.92 10.40 -2.25
C THR A 35 -1.20 8.98 -1.74
N PRO A 36 -2.33 8.74 -1.04
CA PRO A 36 -2.69 7.40 -0.58
C PRO A 36 -2.71 6.34 -1.70
N ILE A 37 -3.14 6.73 -2.90
CA ILE A 37 -3.15 5.84 -4.08
C ILE A 37 -1.71 5.52 -4.51
N GLU A 38 -0.85 6.51 -4.58
CA GLU A 38 0.57 6.32 -4.92
C GLU A 38 1.29 5.47 -3.89
N ILE A 39 0.99 5.65 -2.59
CA ILE A 39 1.52 4.81 -1.51
C ILE A 39 1.11 3.35 -1.72
N SER A 40 -0.15 3.09 -2.09
CA SER A 40 -0.65 1.75 -2.37
C SER A 40 0.10 1.09 -3.54
N VAL A 41 0.29 1.83 -4.64
CA VAL A 41 1.03 1.36 -5.81
C VAL A 41 2.50 1.11 -5.47
N MET A 42 3.16 2.06 -4.81
CA MET A 42 4.55 1.93 -4.38
C MET A 42 4.76 0.76 -3.42
N ARG A 43 3.84 0.56 -2.47
CA ARG A 43 3.88 -0.57 -1.55
C ARG A 43 3.85 -1.90 -2.30
N PHE A 44 2.96 -2.03 -3.29
CA PHE A 44 2.89 -3.24 -4.10
C PHE A 44 4.19 -3.48 -4.90
N ILE A 45 4.72 -2.45 -5.58
CA ILE A 45 5.97 -2.55 -6.36
C ILE A 45 7.16 -2.87 -5.45
N ASN A 46 7.25 -2.27 -4.26
CA ASN A 46 8.32 -2.55 -3.30
C ASN A 46 8.30 -4.01 -2.81
N HIS A 47 7.13 -4.61 -2.63
CA HIS A 47 7.01 -6.01 -2.21
C HIS A 47 7.15 -7.00 -3.38
N ASN A 48 6.95 -6.53 -4.61
CA ASN A 48 6.98 -7.34 -5.83
C ASN A 48 7.85 -6.68 -6.92
N PRO A 49 9.16 -6.46 -6.67
CA PRO A 49 10.04 -5.87 -7.67
C PRO A 49 10.08 -6.75 -8.93
N GLY A 50 10.02 -6.13 -10.09
CA GLY A 50 9.90 -6.85 -11.36
C GLY A 50 8.46 -7.18 -11.78
N THR A 51 7.47 -6.69 -11.04
CA THR A 51 6.06 -6.87 -11.39
C THR A 51 5.68 -6.15 -12.68
N SER A 52 4.68 -6.68 -13.40
CA SER A 52 4.13 -5.99 -14.57
C SER A 52 3.17 -4.87 -14.16
N ALA A 53 2.99 -3.89 -15.06
CA ALA A 53 2.00 -2.82 -14.86
C ALA A 53 0.58 -3.37 -14.71
N ARG A 54 0.26 -4.45 -15.43
CA ARG A 54 -1.03 -5.13 -15.33
C ARG A 54 -1.23 -5.74 -13.95
N ALA A 55 -0.27 -6.52 -13.47
CA ALA A 55 -0.35 -7.15 -12.15
C ALA A 55 -0.46 -6.11 -11.01
N ALA A 56 0.28 -5.01 -11.12
CA ALA A 56 0.21 -3.92 -10.16
C ALA A 56 -1.14 -3.18 -10.19
N SER A 57 -1.72 -2.96 -11.38
CA SER A 57 -3.05 -2.37 -11.55
C SER A 57 -4.15 -3.24 -10.93
N GLU A 58 -4.12 -4.55 -11.23
CA GLU A 58 -5.07 -5.52 -10.68
C GLU A 58 -4.95 -5.63 -9.15
N ALA A 59 -3.73 -5.68 -8.62
CA ALA A 59 -3.50 -5.79 -7.17
C ALA A 59 -3.91 -4.54 -6.38
N THR A 60 -3.86 -3.37 -7.00
CA THR A 60 -4.25 -2.10 -6.36
C THR A 60 -5.70 -1.70 -6.63
N PHE A 61 -6.44 -2.52 -7.37
CA PHE A 61 -7.84 -2.28 -7.77
C PHE A 61 -8.06 -0.93 -8.48
N LEU A 62 -7.04 -0.47 -9.19
CA LEU A 62 -7.13 0.76 -9.98
C LEU A 62 -7.52 0.44 -11.42
N PRO A 63 -8.50 1.16 -11.98
CA PRO A 63 -8.74 1.11 -13.42
C PRO A 63 -7.46 1.42 -14.21
N THR A 64 -7.24 0.73 -15.33
CA THR A 64 -5.99 0.82 -16.12
C THR A 64 -5.60 2.26 -16.48
N SER A 65 -6.56 3.12 -16.78
CA SER A 65 -6.33 4.54 -17.10
C SER A 65 -5.81 5.32 -15.89
N ASN A 66 -6.39 5.09 -14.70
CA ASN A 66 -5.95 5.70 -13.45
C ASN A 66 -4.57 5.19 -13.04
N PHE A 67 -4.34 3.88 -13.12
CA PHE A 67 -3.05 3.26 -12.83
C PHE A 67 -1.95 3.84 -13.74
N SER A 68 -2.20 3.94 -15.04
CA SER A 68 -1.23 4.49 -16.00
C SER A 68 -0.87 5.95 -15.70
N ARG A 69 -1.82 6.75 -15.21
CA ARG A 69 -1.57 8.14 -14.78
C ARG A 69 -0.74 8.20 -13.51
N VAL A 70 -1.08 7.40 -12.51
CA VAL A 70 -0.32 7.29 -11.25
C VAL A 70 1.10 6.84 -11.53
N LEU A 71 1.27 5.79 -12.32
CA LEU A 71 2.58 5.25 -12.67
C LEU A 71 3.46 6.28 -13.37
N ARG A 72 2.94 7.00 -14.37
CA ARG A 72 3.67 8.10 -15.03
C ARG A 72 4.09 9.20 -14.07
N GLY A 73 3.26 9.53 -13.09
CA GLY A 73 3.61 10.48 -12.03
C GLY A 73 4.76 10.00 -11.16
N LEU A 74 4.76 8.73 -10.78
CA LEU A 74 5.83 8.10 -9.99
C LEU A 74 7.14 8.02 -10.78
N GLU A 75 7.08 7.65 -12.06
CA GLU A 75 8.25 7.62 -12.96
C GLU A 75 8.85 9.02 -13.14
N LYS A 76 8.02 10.02 -13.41
CA LYS A 76 8.48 11.43 -13.58
C LYS A 76 9.21 11.95 -12.34
N ARG A 77 8.81 11.50 -11.16
CA ARG A 77 9.46 11.87 -9.89
C ARG A 77 10.66 10.96 -9.54
N GLY A 78 10.97 9.99 -10.38
CA GLY A 78 12.10 9.07 -10.19
C GLY A 78 11.89 8.09 -9.03
N LEU A 79 10.64 7.66 -8.77
CA LEU A 79 10.29 6.68 -7.73
C LEU A 79 10.13 5.26 -8.29
N VAL A 80 9.85 5.12 -9.59
CA VAL A 80 9.68 3.84 -10.27
C VAL A 80 10.49 3.85 -11.55
N ASP A 81 11.21 2.75 -11.80
CA ASP A 81 11.88 2.46 -13.08
C ASP A 81 11.08 1.43 -13.87
N ARG A 82 10.97 1.66 -15.17
CA ARG A 82 10.51 0.67 -16.14
C ARG A 82 11.70 0.02 -16.83
N VAL A 83 11.78 -1.29 -16.74
CA VAL A 83 12.79 -2.07 -17.43
C VAL A 83 12.09 -2.98 -18.43
N VAL A 84 12.52 -2.92 -19.69
CA VAL A 84 12.06 -3.86 -20.71
C VAL A 84 12.73 -5.21 -20.44
N ASP A 85 11.93 -6.27 -20.37
CA ASP A 85 12.48 -7.61 -20.21
C ASP A 85 13.14 -8.07 -21.52
N ASP A 86 14.45 -8.32 -21.48
CA ASP A 86 15.23 -8.79 -22.64
C ASP A 86 14.74 -10.13 -23.21
N ARG A 87 14.00 -10.90 -22.39
CA ARG A 87 13.41 -12.19 -22.80
C ARG A 87 12.10 -12.04 -23.57
N SER A 88 11.46 -10.89 -23.47
CA SER A 88 10.22 -10.55 -24.16
C SER A 88 10.13 -9.05 -24.37
N ALA A 89 10.42 -8.59 -25.57
CA ALA A 89 10.37 -7.18 -25.96
C ALA A 89 9.00 -6.50 -25.74
N ARG A 90 8.02 -7.23 -25.23
CA ARG A 90 6.67 -6.74 -24.90
C ARG A 90 6.38 -6.67 -23.41
N SER A 91 7.28 -7.17 -22.56
CA SER A 91 7.10 -7.20 -21.11
C SER A 91 7.87 -6.06 -20.44
N VAL A 92 7.16 -5.14 -19.84
CA VAL A 92 7.73 -4.06 -19.04
C VAL A 92 7.60 -4.42 -17.56
N CYS A 93 8.73 -4.49 -16.88
CA CYS A 93 8.83 -4.77 -15.45
C CYS A 93 9.04 -3.46 -14.66
N LEU A 94 8.40 -3.36 -13.52
CA LEU A 94 8.44 -2.21 -12.63
C LEU A 94 9.35 -2.50 -11.43
N TYR A 95 10.24 -1.56 -11.15
CA TYR A 95 11.15 -1.63 -10.01
C TYR A 95 11.11 -0.35 -9.20
N PRO A 96 11.21 -0.42 -7.85
CA PRO A 96 11.43 0.77 -7.05
C PRO A 96 12.86 1.26 -7.27
N THR A 97 13.02 2.58 -7.40
CA THR A 97 14.33 3.21 -7.51
C THR A 97 15.03 3.28 -6.14
N GLU A 98 16.32 3.62 -6.13
CA GLU A 98 17.02 3.91 -4.87
C GLU A 98 16.40 5.10 -4.13
N LYS A 99 15.98 6.15 -4.85
CA LYS A 99 15.22 7.27 -4.28
C LYS A 99 13.95 6.81 -3.58
N ALA A 100 13.21 5.87 -4.17
CA ALA A 100 12.00 5.32 -3.56
C ALA A 100 12.30 4.54 -2.28
N ARG A 101 13.38 3.78 -2.25
CA ARG A 101 13.81 3.03 -1.05
C ARG A 101 14.21 3.98 0.09
N GLN A 102 14.98 5.02 -0.22
CA GLN A 102 15.37 6.05 0.75
C GLN A 102 14.15 6.81 1.28
N ASN A 103 13.22 7.16 0.39
CA ASN A 103 11.97 7.83 0.76
C ASN A 103 11.11 6.96 1.70
N LEU A 104 11.02 5.66 1.43
CA LEU A 104 10.31 4.72 2.29
C LEU A 104 11.00 4.57 3.66
N GLN A 105 12.33 4.50 3.70
CA GLN A 105 13.07 4.42 4.95
C GLN A 105 12.86 5.68 5.79
N TYR A 106 12.94 6.85 5.17
CA TYR A 106 12.68 8.11 5.84
C TYR A 106 11.27 8.18 6.47
N LEU A 107 10.26 7.69 5.75
CA LEU A 107 8.89 7.60 6.23
C LEU A 107 8.76 6.64 7.43
N ARG A 108 9.41 5.48 7.38
CA ARG A 108 9.43 4.51 8.48
C ARG A 108 10.07 5.10 9.73
N ASP A 109 11.23 5.73 9.61
CA ASP A 109 11.93 6.37 10.72
C ASP A 109 11.08 7.52 11.33
N HIS A 110 10.31 8.21 10.51
CA HIS A 110 9.38 9.23 10.97
C HIS A 110 8.22 8.62 11.78
N TRP A 111 7.62 7.53 11.32
CA TRP A 111 6.55 6.84 12.04
C TRP A 111 7.04 6.19 13.32
N ASP A 112 8.22 5.58 13.31
CA ASP A 112 8.85 5.01 14.52
C ASP A 112 9.00 6.08 15.60
N ARG A 113 9.53 7.25 15.25
CA ARG A 113 9.64 8.39 16.19
C ARG A 113 8.27 8.90 16.66
N THR A 114 7.27 8.93 15.77
CA THR A 114 5.93 9.41 16.10
C THR A 114 5.23 8.49 17.09
N LEU A 115 5.44 7.18 16.98
CA LEU A 115 4.80 6.17 17.82
C LEU A 115 5.62 5.78 19.05
N GLN A 116 6.89 6.17 19.11
CA GLN A 116 7.77 5.89 20.23
C GLN A 116 7.20 6.43 21.55
N GLY A 117 7.20 5.60 22.60
CA GLY A 117 6.65 5.94 23.91
C GLY A 117 5.11 5.86 24.00
N ILE A 118 4.42 5.52 22.90
CA ILE A 118 2.97 5.28 22.91
C ILE A 118 2.68 3.78 23.07
N VAL A 119 3.42 2.94 22.35
CA VAL A 119 3.35 1.48 22.44
C VAL A 119 4.78 0.96 22.48
N ASP A 120 5.25 0.53 23.64
CA ASP A 120 6.65 0.12 23.84
C ASP A 120 6.81 -1.40 24.04
N ASP A 121 5.71 -2.13 24.29
CA ASP A 121 5.75 -3.58 24.46
C ASP A 121 5.81 -4.30 23.10
N PRO A 122 6.93 -4.99 22.76
CA PRO A 122 7.08 -5.67 21.47
C PRO A 122 6.01 -6.72 21.21
N ALA A 123 5.55 -7.44 22.24
CA ALA A 123 4.54 -8.48 22.08
C ALA A 123 3.18 -7.89 21.69
N THR A 124 2.84 -6.73 22.25
CA THR A 124 1.63 -5.98 21.87
C THR A 124 1.73 -5.47 20.42
N ILE A 125 2.89 -4.92 20.02
CA ILE A 125 3.13 -4.46 18.66
C ILE A 125 2.99 -5.61 17.67
N ASP A 126 3.59 -6.76 17.94
CA ASP A 126 3.52 -7.95 17.09
C ASP A 126 2.08 -8.47 16.94
N ALA A 127 1.32 -8.52 18.03
CA ALA A 127 -0.08 -8.96 18.02
C ALA A 127 -0.98 -8.02 17.20
N VAL A 128 -0.81 -6.70 17.36
CA VAL A 128 -1.53 -5.69 16.57
C VAL A 128 -1.16 -5.80 15.09
N ASN A 129 0.12 -5.88 14.78
CA ASN A 129 0.60 -6.01 13.40
C ASN A 129 0.07 -7.28 12.73
N ALA A 130 0.06 -8.43 13.42
CA ALA A 130 -0.48 -9.69 12.91
C ALA A 130 -1.99 -9.57 12.63
N THR A 131 -2.73 -8.93 13.54
CA THR A 131 -4.17 -8.72 13.39
C THR A 131 -4.49 -7.82 12.20
N LEU A 132 -3.79 -6.69 12.06
CA LEU A 132 -3.99 -5.75 10.96
C LEU A 132 -3.63 -6.36 9.60
N ARG A 133 -2.54 -7.14 9.51
CA ARG A 133 -2.19 -7.87 8.28
C ARG A 133 -3.30 -8.84 7.87
N ARG A 134 -3.81 -9.64 8.80
CA ARG A 134 -4.90 -10.57 8.51
C ARG A 134 -6.15 -9.84 8.02
N ILE A 135 -6.49 -8.71 8.63
CA ILE A 135 -7.63 -7.89 8.19
C ILE A 135 -7.41 -7.39 6.75
N GLU A 136 -6.23 -6.87 6.45
CA GLU A 136 -5.87 -6.39 5.11
C GLU A 136 -5.93 -7.49 4.06
N GLU A 137 -5.35 -8.65 4.33
CA GLU A 137 -5.33 -9.82 3.45
C GLU A 137 -6.75 -10.30 3.13
N GLU A 138 -7.60 -10.46 4.16
CA GLU A 138 -8.98 -10.89 4.01
C GLU A 138 -9.86 -9.86 3.25
N LEU A 139 -9.72 -8.58 3.54
CA LEU A 139 -10.44 -7.53 2.82
C LEU A 139 -10.01 -7.47 1.34
N THR A 140 -8.73 -7.66 1.07
CA THR A 140 -8.17 -7.75 -0.28
C THR A 140 -8.72 -8.95 -1.04
N ALA A 141 -8.76 -10.13 -0.39
CA ALA A 141 -9.30 -11.36 -0.98
C ALA A 141 -10.80 -11.24 -1.32
N ARG A 142 -11.60 -10.67 -0.40
CA ARG A 142 -13.02 -10.42 -0.63
C ARG A 142 -13.26 -9.49 -1.81
N ARG A 143 -12.47 -8.44 -1.95
CA ARG A 143 -12.58 -7.49 -3.06
C ARG A 143 -12.29 -8.14 -4.40
N ARG A 144 -11.26 -9.00 -4.49
CA ARG A 144 -10.96 -9.79 -5.70
C ARG A 144 -12.08 -10.76 -6.06
N GLY A 145 -12.72 -11.38 -5.07
CA GLY A 145 -13.84 -12.29 -5.28
C GLY A 145 -15.08 -11.59 -5.83
N THR A 146 -15.33 -10.34 -5.44
CA THR A 146 -16.48 -9.55 -5.91
C THR A 146 -16.29 -9.08 -7.35
N ASP A 147 -15.07 -8.67 -7.73
CA ASP A 147 -14.76 -8.22 -9.10
C ASP A 147 -14.87 -9.37 -10.12
N ASN A 148 -14.59 -10.62 -9.69
CA ASN A 148 -14.67 -11.80 -10.57
C ASN A 148 -16.12 -12.29 -10.81
N GLN A 149 -17.09 -11.83 -10.03
CA GLN A 149 -18.51 -12.15 -10.20
C GLN A 149 -19.29 -11.09 -11.00
N GLY A 150 -18.67 -9.97 -11.31
CA GLY A 150 -19.30 -8.82 -11.97
C GLY A 150 -19.08 -8.71 -13.49
N SER A 151 -18.50 -9.70 -14.17
CA SER A 151 -18.48 -9.74 -15.64
C SER A 151 -19.68 -10.54 -16.15
N PRO A 152 -20.73 -9.88 -16.65
CA PRO A 152 -21.74 -10.59 -17.46
C PRO A 152 -21.06 -11.01 -18.77
N SER A 153 -21.19 -12.28 -19.08
CA SER A 153 -20.93 -12.81 -20.41
C SER A 153 -21.93 -12.19 -21.39
N ASP A 154 -21.45 -11.37 -22.30
CA ASP A 154 -22.09 -11.02 -23.57
C ASP A 154 -21.13 -11.35 -24.69
#